data_4ef25569b06c53d0adcc551e4063a9b5
#
_entry.id   4ef25569b06c53d0adcc551e4063a9b5
#
_cell.length_a   1.000
_cell.length_b   1.000
_cell.length_c   1.000
_cell.angle_alpha   90.00
_cell.angle_beta   90.00
_cell.angle_gamma   90.00
#
_symmetry.space_group_name_H-M   'P 1'
#
loop_
_entity.id
_entity.type
_entity.pdbx_description
1 polymer ?
#
loop_
_entity_poly.entity_id
_entity_poly.type
_entity_poly.pdbx_seq_one_letter_code
_entity_poly.pdbx_strand_id
1 'polypeptide(L)'
;MIPFLCPAPPKKQLSECFTVHPASPPFRLSAVHACYNPVESIIQTAYNTDINLQCNTYSHFNKSHQNKEDTMVQINKELCIGCGKCVKDCPVFCISITDHKASASGDCMNCGHCAALCPKEAVSIPGYDMDDVEIYDKTTFSLEADTLLRAIKFRRSIRDYKPLPIEKEKLQKVLQAGRYTATAKNNQDCHFIFVQKELAALKQQVWDFIENYANSHNDNASADMLPYLSFNQRRKADCKDDYLFRNAPVVAYITSDWPLDAGLAAQNMELMAVALGLGALYNGYLARITNANEKLKDWLGIKGKTIKACMLLGYPNVSYERTVPRKEANVIWK
;
A
#
# COMPACT_ATOMS: atom_id res chain seq x y z
N MET A 1 56.53 -10.19 16.87
CA MET A 1 56.10 -11.57 16.55
C MET A 1 55.31 -11.54 15.29
N ILE A 2 55.69 -12.37 14.36
CA ILE A 2 55.56 -12.39 12.91
C ILE A 2 54.09 -12.63 12.48
N PRO A 3 53.56 -11.95 11.43
CA PRO A 3 52.24 -12.28 10.88
C PRO A 3 52.35 -13.40 9.83
N PHE A 4 51.44 -14.36 9.92
CA PHE A 4 51.29 -15.42 8.92
C PHE A 4 50.50 -14.89 7.70
N LEU A 5 51.15 -14.91 6.54
CA LEU A 5 50.60 -14.71 5.20
C LEU A 5 50.09 -16.08 4.70
N CYS A 6 48.89 -16.15 4.22
CA CYS A 6 48.36 -17.28 3.45
C CYS A 6 48.33 -16.92 1.96
N PRO A 7 48.74 -17.82 1.05
CA PRO A 7 48.90 -17.51 -0.37
C PRO A 7 47.61 -17.67 -1.19
N ALA A 8 47.49 -16.91 -2.27
CA ALA A 8 46.39 -16.94 -3.24
C ALA A 8 46.51 -18.16 -4.20
N PRO A 9 45.40 -18.70 -4.72
CA PRO A 9 45.43 -19.77 -5.73
C PRO A 9 45.56 -19.18 -7.16
N PRO A 10 46.06 -20.01 -8.14
CA PRO A 10 46.49 -19.55 -9.45
C PRO A 10 45.36 -19.42 -10.47
N LYS A 11 45.53 -18.46 -11.39
CA LYS A 11 44.72 -18.26 -12.59
C LYS A 11 44.89 -19.43 -13.57
N LYS A 12 43.84 -20.03 -14.05
CA LYS A 12 43.84 -20.85 -15.28
C LYS A 12 43.23 -20.06 -16.43
N GLN A 13 44.06 -19.89 -17.45
CA GLN A 13 43.70 -19.49 -18.81
C GLN A 13 42.97 -20.66 -19.48
N LEU A 14 41.93 -20.38 -20.22
CA LEU A 14 41.45 -21.21 -21.32
C LEU A 14 41.06 -20.29 -22.47
N SER A 15 41.97 -20.28 -23.44
CA SER A 15 41.71 -19.92 -24.83
C SER A 15 41.24 -21.17 -25.56
N GLU A 16 40.26 -21.02 -26.43
CA GLU A 16 40.13 -21.69 -27.74
C GLU A 16 38.70 -21.55 -28.30
N CYS A 17 38.64 -20.86 -29.41
CA CYS A 17 38.17 -21.24 -30.75
C CYS A 17 36.70 -21.58 -30.89
N PHE A 18 35.98 -20.69 -31.57
CA PHE A 18 34.89 -21.06 -32.47
C PHE A 18 35.06 -20.37 -33.80
N THR A 19 35.30 -21.22 -34.80
CA THR A 19 35.33 -20.92 -36.23
C THR A 19 33.92 -20.69 -36.77
N VAL A 20 33.81 -19.63 -37.55
CA VAL A 20 32.62 -19.29 -38.34
C VAL A 20 32.62 -20.09 -39.65
N HIS A 21 31.48 -20.69 -40.03
CA HIS A 21 31.21 -21.16 -41.39
C HIS A 21 29.96 -20.49 -41.96
N PRO A 22 30.00 -20.03 -43.21
CA PRO A 22 28.89 -19.34 -43.85
C PRO A 22 28.07 -20.23 -44.82
N ALA A 23 26.88 -19.71 -45.16
CA ALA A 23 26.08 -19.95 -46.36
C ALA A 23 25.01 -21.05 -46.36
N SER A 24 23.76 -20.58 -46.49
CA SER A 24 22.75 -21.20 -47.36
C SER A 24 21.66 -20.17 -47.74
N PRO A 25 20.96 -20.33 -48.87
CA PRO A 25 20.37 -19.26 -49.69
C PRO A 25 18.91 -18.91 -49.40
N PRO A 26 18.32 -17.92 -50.11
CA PRO A 26 17.03 -17.35 -49.78
C PRO A 26 15.86 -18.18 -50.30
N PHE A 27 14.86 -18.42 -49.45
CA PHE A 27 13.59 -19.00 -49.83
C PHE A 27 12.55 -17.92 -50.20
N ARG A 28 11.88 -18.16 -51.34
CA ARG A 28 10.82 -17.34 -51.92
C ARG A 28 9.56 -17.32 -51.07
N LEU A 29 8.94 -16.15 -50.99
CA LEU A 29 7.55 -15.97 -50.52
C LEU A 29 6.60 -16.73 -51.49
N SER A 30 5.83 -17.66 -50.92
CA SER A 30 4.58 -18.12 -51.50
C SER A 30 3.50 -18.02 -50.42
N ALA A 31 2.37 -17.47 -50.83
CA ALA A 31 1.18 -17.23 -50.04
C ALA A 31 0.72 -18.48 -49.29
N VAL A 32 0.54 -18.34 -47.96
CA VAL A 32 -0.17 -19.34 -47.16
C VAL A 32 -1.34 -18.66 -46.48
N HIS A 33 -2.50 -19.24 -46.71
CA HIS A 33 -3.80 -18.93 -46.16
C HIS A 33 -3.75 -18.75 -44.61
N ALA A 34 -4.47 -17.74 -44.17
CA ALA A 34 -4.77 -17.54 -42.75
C ALA A 34 -5.55 -18.73 -42.19
N CYS A 35 -4.87 -19.62 -41.48
CA CYS A 35 -5.52 -20.56 -40.58
C CYS A 35 -5.81 -19.82 -39.26
N TYR A 36 -7.06 -19.47 -39.07
CA TYR A 36 -7.61 -18.97 -37.83
C TYR A 36 -7.42 -20.04 -36.76
N ASN A 37 -6.68 -19.70 -35.68
CA ASN A 37 -6.39 -20.61 -34.59
C ASN A 37 -7.55 -20.58 -33.58
N PRO A 38 -8.34 -21.67 -33.41
CA PRO A 38 -9.53 -21.67 -32.56
C PRO A 38 -9.20 -21.46 -31.03
N VAL A 39 -7.94 -21.54 -30.65
CA VAL A 39 -7.51 -21.35 -29.26
C VAL A 39 -7.54 -19.88 -28.85
N GLU A 40 -7.23 -18.95 -29.75
CA GLU A 40 -7.29 -17.51 -29.43
C GLU A 40 -8.72 -17.02 -29.21
N SER A 41 -9.70 -17.57 -29.93
CA SER A 41 -11.11 -17.22 -29.74
C SER A 41 -11.67 -17.73 -28.40
N ILE A 42 -11.19 -18.87 -27.90
CA ILE A 42 -11.60 -19.43 -26.62
C ILE A 42 -10.99 -18.60 -25.46
N ILE A 43 -9.74 -18.16 -25.59
CA ILE A 43 -9.07 -17.31 -24.60
C ILE A 43 -9.76 -15.93 -24.54
N GLN A 44 -10.08 -15.34 -25.69
CA GLN A 44 -10.77 -14.04 -25.75
C GLN A 44 -12.20 -14.12 -25.21
N THR A 45 -12.91 -15.23 -25.43
CA THR A 45 -14.26 -15.45 -24.90
C THR A 45 -14.23 -15.72 -23.39
N ALA A 46 -13.24 -16.48 -22.89
CA ALA A 46 -13.06 -16.69 -21.46
C ALA A 46 -12.68 -15.40 -20.74
N TYR A 47 -11.81 -14.57 -21.32
CA TYR A 47 -11.43 -13.28 -20.76
C TYR A 47 -12.62 -12.30 -20.67
N ASN A 48 -13.47 -12.27 -21.68
CA ASN A 48 -14.65 -11.43 -21.73
C ASN A 48 -15.79 -11.93 -20.81
N THR A 49 -15.93 -13.25 -20.62
CA THR A 49 -16.92 -13.83 -19.69
C THR A 49 -16.53 -13.63 -18.22
N ASP A 50 -15.25 -13.75 -17.87
CA ASP A 50 -14.77 -13.50 -16.50
C ASP A 50 -14.88 -12.02 -16.12
N ILE A 51 -14.60 -11.09 -17.05
CA ILE A 51 -14.78 -9.65 -16.81
C ILE A 51 -16.28 -9.32 -16.63
N ASN A 52 -17.18 -9.90 -17.41
CA ASN A 52 -18.62 -9.67 -17.28
C ASN A 52 -19.22 -10.33 -16.03
N LEU A 53 -18.73 -11.50 -15.61
CA LEU A 53 -19.14 -12.13 -14.35
C LEU A 53 -18.64 -11.36 -13.12
N GLN A 54 -17.42 -10.83 -13.15
CA GLN A 54 -16.92 -9.97 -12.08
C GLN A 54 -17.63 -8.61 -12.03
N CYS A 55 -18.03 -8.01 -13.16
CA CYS A 55 -18.83 -6.79 -13.15
C CYS A 55 -20.23 -6.98 -12.55
N ASN A 56 -20.86 -8.13 -12.76
CA ASN A 56 -22.24 -8.38 -12.25
C ASN A 56 -22.28 -8.79 -10.77
N THR A 57 -21.22 -9.35 -10.20
CA THR A 57 -21.16 -9.70 -8.77
C THR A 57 -20.79 -8.53 -7.86
N TYR A 58 -20.26 -7.42 -8.41
CA TYR A 58 -19.86 -6.22 -7.66
C TYR A 58 -20.97 -5.17 -7.50
N SER A 59 -22.15 -5.36 -8.10
CA SER A 59 -23.26 -4.39 -8.00
C SER A 59 -24.03 -4.44 -6.66
N HIS A 60 -23.70 -5.33 -5.74
CA HIS A 60 -24.41 -5.52 -4.46
C HIS A 60 -23.63 -5.13 -3.19
N PHE A 61 -22.50 -4.41 -3.28
CA PHE A 61 -21.83 -3.91 -2.08
C PHE A 61 -22.31 -2.49 -1.75
N ASN A 62 -23.14 -2.42 -0.73
CA ASN A 62 -23.54 -1.27 0.09
C ASN A 62 -23.25 0.13 -0.49
N LYS A 63 -24.08 0.58 -1.42
CA LYS A 63 -24.40 2.00 -1.53
C LYS A 63 -25.49 2.29 -0.49
N SER A 64 -25.13 2.86 0.66
CA SER A 64 -26.08 3.66 1.42
C SER A 64 -26.78 4.60 0.43
N HIS A 65 -28.10 4.72 0.51
CA HIS A 65 -28.93 5.54 -0.37
C HIS A 65 -28.59 7.04 -0.21
N GLN A 66 -27.43 7.46 -0.70
CA GLN A 66 -27.19 8.87 -1.05
C GLN A 66 -27.72 9.09 -2.47
N ASN A 67 -28.50 10.14 -2.68
CA ASN A 67 -29.02 10.50 -3.99
C ASN A 67 -27.89 10.54 -4.99
N LYS A 68 -28.02 9.90 -6.16
CA LYS A 68 -26.98 9.81 -7.20
C LYS A 68 -26.50 11.17 -7.69
N GLU A 69 -27.32 12.21 -7.58
CA GLU A 69 -26.99 13.58 -7.96
C GLU A 69 -26.00 14.26 -6.98
N ASP A 70 -26.02 13.88 -5.70
CA ASP A 70 -25.16 14.45 -4.65
C ASP A 70 -23.74 13.89 -4.64
N THR A 71 -23.45 12.84 -5.41
CA THR A 71 -22.15 12.17 -5.43
C THR A 71 -21.38 12.37 -6.71
N MET A 72 -21.96 12.98 -7.73
CA MET A 72 -21.32 13.18 -9.02
C MET A 72 -20.56 14.51 -9.06
N VAL A 73 -19.42 14.52 -9.77
CA VAL A 73 -18.64 15.72 -10.01
C VAL A 73 -19.52 16.84 -10.58
N GLN A 74 -19.37 18.04 -10.03
CA GLN A 74 -20.07 19.25 -10.47
C GLN A 74 -19.16 20.15 -11.30
N ILE A 75 -19.73 20.78 -12.33
CA ILE A 75 -18.98 21.66 -13.25
C ILE A 75 -19.67 23.01 -13.29
N ASN A 76 -18.96 24.02 -12.78
CA ASN A 76 -19.40 25.40 -12.89
C ASN A 76 -19.35 25.87 -14.35
N LYS A 77 -20.54 26.12 -14.94
CA LYS A 77 -20.67 26.49 -16.36
C LYS A 77 -20.13 27.90 -16.66
N GLU A 78 -20.11 28.79 -15.70
CA GLU A 78 -19.59 30.14 -15.88
C GLU A 78 -18.07 30.13 -16.01
N LEU A 79 -17.39 29.36 -15.17
CA LEU A 79 -15.94 29.22 -15.18
C LEU A 79 -15.46 28.28 -16.30
N CYS A 80 -16.27 27.33 -16.73
CA CYS A 80 -15.88 26.35 -17.75
C CYS A 80 -15.66 27.01 -19.11
N ILE A 81 -14.49 26.83 -19.70
CA ILE A 81 -14.13 27.34 -21.04
C ILE A 81 -14.24 26.27 -22.15
N GLY A 82 -14.77 25.10 -21.89
CA GLY A 82 -14.96 24.02 -22.89
C GLY A 82 -13.68 23.43 -23.46
N CYS A 83 -12.54 23.52 -22.77
CA CYS A 83 -11.23 23.07 -23.29
C CYS A 83 -11.08 21.55 -23.48
N GLY A 84 -12.00 20.74 -22.99
CA GLY A 84 -12.04 19.28 -23.19
C GLY A 84 -11.01 18.46 -22.41
N LYS A 85 -10.14 19.06 -21.60
CA LYS A 85 -9.11 18.32 -20.83
C LYS A 85 -9.74 17.27 -19.91
N CYS A 86 -10.80 17.62 -19.18
CA CYS A 86 -11.52 16.72 -18.28
C CYS A 86 -12.21 15.56 -19.01
N VAL A 87 -12.69 15.78 -20.25
CA VAL A 87 -13.28 14.71 -21.07
C VAL A 87 -12.23 13.71 -21.49
N LYS A 88 -11.08 14.21 -21.97
CA LYS A 88 -10.00 13.37 -22.49
C LYS A 88 -9.40 12.45 -21.42
N ASP A 89 -9.33 12.92 -20.18
CA ASP A 89 -8.68 12.21 -19.07
C ASP A 89 -9.66 11.40 -18.20
N CYS A 90 -10.96 11.45 -18.47
CA CYS A 90 -11.95 10.72 -17.67
C CYS A 90 -11.91 9.22 -17.96
N PRO A 91 -11.49 8.37 -17.00
CA PRO A 91 -11.31 6.94 -17.25
C PRO A 91 -12.64 6.18 -17.39
N VAL A 92 -13.75 6.78 -16.98
CA VAL A 92 -15.11 6.19 -17.06
C VAL A 92 -16.01 6.94 -18.03
N PHE A 93 -15.46 7.90 -18.79
CA PHE A 93 -16.15 8.64 -19.86
C PHE A 93 -17.45 9.33 -19.42
N CYS A 94 -17.55 9.73 -18.16
CA CYS A 94 -18.74 10.36 -17.61
C CYS A 94 -18.81 11.88 -17.85
N ILE A 95 -17.87 12.47 -18.61
CA ILE A 95 -17.86 13.90 -18.92
C ILE A 95 -17.93 14.09 -20.44
N SER A 96 -18.80 14.99 -20.88
CA SER A 96 -18.97 15.38 -22.29
C SER A 96 -18.94 16.89 -22.47
N ILE A 97 -18.75 17.38 -23.70
CA ILE A 97 -18.90 18.79 -24.05
C ILE A 97 -20.22 18.97 -24.81
N THR A 98 -21.05 19.86 -24.34
CA THR A 98 -22.28 20.33 -25.02
C THR A 98 -22.30 21.85 -24.97
N ASP A 99 -22.59 22.51 -26.08
CA ASP A 99 -22.64 23.99 -26.19
C ASP A 99 -21.37 24.66 -25.63
N HIS A 100 -20.21 24.15 -25.99
CA HIS A 100 -18.89 24.60 -25.55
C HIS A 100 -18.67 24.57 -24.01
N LYS A 101 -19.45 23.78 -23.28
CA LYS A 101 -19.33 23.62 -21.83
C LYS A 101 -19.28 22.14 -21.47
N ALA A 102 -18.43 21.78 -20.51
CA ALA A 102 -18.39 20.42 -19.99
C ALA A 102 -19.62 20.11 -19.13
N SER A 103 -20.11 18.89 -19.17
CA SER A 103 -21.14 18.35 -18.28
C SER A 103 -20.81 16.92 -17.90
N ALA A 104 -21.15 16.56 -16.67
CA ALA A 104 -20.97 15.20 -16.17
C ALA A 104 -22.31 14.46 -16.17
N SER A 105 -22.29 13.16 -16.50
CA SER A 105 -23.45 12.26 -16.48
C SER A 105 -22.97 10.82 -16.27
N GLY A 106 -23.85 9.98 -15.75
CA GLY A 106 -23.55 8.56 -15.55
C GLY A 106 -22.80 8.24 -14.25
N ASP A 107 -22.09 7.12 -14.22
CA ASP A 107 -21.43 6.60 -13.01
C ASP A 107 -20.01 7.17 -12.88
N CYS A 108 -19.88 8.24 -12.12
CA CYS A 108 -18.59 8.84 -11.75
C CYS A 108 -17.93 8.05 -10.61
N MET A 109 -16.61 7.80 -10.70
CA MET A 109 -15.83 7.18 -9.63
C MET A 109 -15.18 8.21 -8.67
N ASN A 110 -15.48 9.49 -8.82
CA ASN A 110 -14.98 10.60 -8.00
C ASN A 110 -13.45 10.64 -7.83
N CYS A 111 -12.72 10.26 -8.89
CA CYS A 111 -11.25 10.16 -8.83
C CYS A 111 -10.52 11.52 -8.81
N GLY A 112 -11.21 12.63 -9.06
CA GLY A 112 -10.64 13.97 -8.99
C GLY A 112 -9.79 14.40 -10.18
N HIS A 113 -9.49 13.55 -11.17
CA HIS A 113 -8.66 13.89 -12.33
C HIS A 113 -9.15 15.15 -13.06
N CYS A 114 -10.46 15.25 -13.27
CA CYS A 114 -11.05 16.41 -13.92
C CYS A 114 -10.89 17.71 -13.12
N ALA A 115 -10.92 17.64 -11.79
CA ALA A 115 -10.65 18.79 -10.93
C ALA A 115 -9.16 19.18 -11.00
N ALA A 116 -8.25 18.22 -10.90
CA ALA A 116 -6.81 18.45 -10.96
C ALA A 116 -6.33 19.03 -12.31
N LEU A 117 -7.03 18.71 -13.42
CA LEU A 117 -6.69 19.18 -14.77
C LEU A 117 -7.31 20.51 -15.16
N CYS A 118 -8.31 20.99 -14.41
CA CYS A 118 -9.10 22.15 -14.81
C CYS A 118 -8.33 23.47 -14.63
N PRO A 119 -7.94 24.18 -15.72
CA PRO A 119 -7.17 25.41 -15.61
C PRO A 119 -7.99 26.61 -15.11
N LYS A 120 -9.29 26.42 -14.89
CA LYS A 120 -10.25 27.43 -14.44
C LYS A 120 -10.94 27.06 -13.13
N GLU A 121 -10.47 25.99 -12.48
CA GLU A 121 -11.04 25.51 -11.21
C GLU A 121 -12.57 25.35 -11.26
N ALA A 122 -13.08 25.04 -12.47
CA ALA A 122 -14.51 24.93 -12.74
C ALA A 122 -15.12 23.62 -12.24
N VAL A 123 -14.33 22.71 -11.67
CA VAL A 123 -14.76 21.35 -11.28
C VAL A 123 -14.65 21.19 -9.78
N SER A 124 -15.72 20.72 -9.16
CA SER A 124 -15.75 20.33 -7.75
C SER A 124 -16.32 18.92 -7.56
N ILE A 125 -15.99 18.28 -6.45
CA ILE A 125 -16.49 16.96 -6.10
C ILE A 125 -17.28 17.10 -4.80
N PRO A 126 -18.60 16.96 -4.85
CA PRO A 126 -19.44 17.02 -3.66
C PRO A 126 -19.00 16.00 -2.60
N GLY A 127 -18.99 16.42 -1.35
CA GLY A 127 -18.55 15.57 -0.23
C GLY A 127 -17.03 15.50 -0.04
N TYR A 128 -16.23 16.12 -0.91
CA TYR A 128 -14.79 16.29 -0.71
C TYR A 128 -14.48 17.72 -0.28
N ASP A 129 -13.47 17.86 0.56
CA ASP A 129 -12.94 19.17 0.94
C ASP A 129 -12.12 19.72 -0.23
N MET A 130 -12.64 20.73 -0.92
CA MET A 130 -11.95 21.34 -2.05
C MET A 130 -10.81 22.28 -1.61
N ASP A 131 -10.76 22.69 -0.34
CA ASP A 131 -9.64 23.45 0.23
C ASP A 131 -8.40 22.57 0.47
N ASP A 132 -8.56 21.23 0.41
CA ASP A 132 -7.46 20.25 0.46
C ASP A 132 -6.71 20.14 -0.90
N VAL A 133 -7.17 20.82 -1.94
CA VAL A 133 -6.55 20.80 -3.28
C VAL A 133 -5.40 21.79 -3.33
N GLU A 134 -4.18 21.29 -3.55
CA GLU A 134 -2.99 22.13 -3.72
C GLU A 134 -2.74 22.47 -5.19
N ILE A 135 -2.32 23.71 -5.45
CA ILE A 135 -1.93 24.14 -6.80
C ILE A 135 -0.51 23.62 -7.07
N TYR A 136 -0.34 22.95 -8.20
CA TYR A 136 0.98 22.46 -8.62
C TYR A 136 1.90 23.64 -8.98
N ASP A 137 3.00 23.75 -8.27
CA ASP A 137 4.10 24.67 -8.58
C ASP A 137 5.38 23.87 -8.87
N LYS A 138 5.82 23.94 -10.12
CA LYS A 138 7.03 23.25 -10.58
C LYS A 138 8.30 23.63 -9.80
N THR A 139 8.34 24.82 -9.21
CA THR A 139 9.51 25.34 -8.48
C THR A 139 9.60 24.75 -7.08
N THR A 140 8.47 24.44 -6.47
CA THR A 140 8.35 23.89 -5.12
C THR A 140 8.18 22.37 -5.11
N PHE A 141 7.67 21.78 -6.20
CA PHE A 141 7.53 20.36 -6.36
C PHE A 141 8.81 19.77 -6.99
N SER A 142 9.76 19.38 -6.14
CA SER A 142 10.98 18.70 -6.56
C SER A 142 11.23 17.48 -5.66
N LEU A 143 11.13 16.30 -6.24
CA LEU A 143 11.47 15.04 -5.58
C LEU A 143 12.73 14.46 -6.24
N GLU A 144 13.87 14.68 -5.61
CA GLU A 144 15.15 14.15 -6.06
C GLU A 144 15.18 12.63 -6.01
N ALA A 145 15.39 11.97 -7.17
CA ALA A 145 15.34 10.53 -7.32
C ALA A 145 16.31 9.78 -6.41
N ASP A 146 17.57 10.27 -6.32
CA ASP A 146 18.59 9.64 -5.47
C ASP A 146 18.30 9.84 -3.98
N THR A 147 17.68 10.93 -3.60
CA THR A 147 17.25 11.17 -2.21
C THR A 147 16.14 10.22 -1.83
N LEU A 148 15.12 10.05 -2.68
CA LEU A 148 14.07 9.07 -2.46
C LEU A 148 14.61 7.64 -2.40
N LEU A 149 15.49 7.27 -3.35
CA LEU A 149 16.12 5.95 -3.37
C LEU A 149 16.94 5.69 -2.11
N ARG A 150 17.67 6.70 -1.60
CA ARG A 150 18.40 6.61 -0.32
C ARG A 150 17.45 6.42 0.85
N ALA A 151 16.35 7.15 0.93
CA ALA A 151 15.35 6.98 1.98
C ALA A 151 14.81 5.54 1.99
N ILE A 152 14.49 4.98 0.83
CA ILE A 152 14.06 3.59 0.67
C ILE A 152 15.15 2.61 1.11
N LYS A 153 16.42 2.84 0.74
CA LYS A 153 17.54 1.96 1.09
C LYS A 153 17.92 2.01 2.56
N PHE A 154 17.83 3.17 3.22
CA PHE A 154 18.18 3.37 4.63
C PHE A 154 17.04 3.02 5.59
N ARG A 155 15.79 3.03 5.12
CA ARG A 155 14.64 2.60 5.90
C ARG A 155 14.85 1.19 6.47
N ARG A 156 14.51 1.00 7.74
CA ARG A 156 14.60 -0.28 8.47
C ARG A 156 13.36 -0.54 9.29
N SER A 157 13.09 -1.81 9.51
CA SER A 157 12.14 -2.25 10.55
C SER A 157 12.74 -1.94 11.92
N ILE A 158 12.25 -0.91 12.57
CA ILE A 158 12.71 -0.48 13.90
C ILE A 158 12.07 -1.37 14.96
N ARG A 159 12.88 -1.87 15.89
CA ARG A 159 12.46 -2.80 16.97
C ARG A 159 12.86 -2.32 18.35
N ASP A 160 13.43 -1.14 18.43
CA ASP A 160 13.82 -0.47 19.66
C ASP A 160 13.50 1.02 19.52
N TYR A 161 12.64 1.52 20.40
CA TYR A 161 12.09 2.86 20.34
C TYR A 161 12.40 3.62 21.62
N LYS A 162 12.60 4.92 21.47
CA LYS A 162 12.67 5.84 22.63
C LYS A 162 11.30 5.93 23.29
N PRO A 163 11.22 6.03 24.62
CA PRO A 163 9.95 6.16 25.35
C PRO A 163 9.39 7.60 25.25
N LEU A 164 9.20 8.07 24.02
CA LEU A 164 8.71 9.41 23.72
C LEU A 164 7.43 9.31 22.91
N PRO A 165 6.37 10.07 23.25
CA PRO A 165 5.18 10.15 22.44
C PRO A 165 5.52 10.79 21.08
N ILE A 166 4.72 10.48 20.06
CA ILE A 166 4.79 11.16 18.76
C ILE A 166 3.83 12.35 18.79
N GLU A 167 4.29 13.49 18.31
CA GLU A 167 3.49 14.71 18.18
C GLU A 167 2.32 14.49 17.21
N LYS A 168 1.16 15.08 17.52
CA LYS A 168 -0.06 14.95 16.74
C LYS A 168 0.15 15.37 15.28
N GLU A 169 0.89 16.43 15.05
CA GLU A 169 1.19 17.00 13.73
C GLU A 169 1.98 16.01 12.86
N LYS A 170 2.92 15.25 13.45
CA LYS A 170 3.64 14.20 12.73
C LYS A 170 2.73 13.02 12.41
N LEU A 171 1.88 12.59 13.33
CA LEU A 171 0.90 11.54 13.06
C LEU A 171 -0.10 11.95 11.99
N GLN A 172 -0.51 13.22 11.95
CA GLN A 172 -1.36 13.76 10.89
C GLN A 172 -0.67 13.69 9.51
N LYS A 173 0.62 14.03 9.41
CA LYS A 173 1.37 13.90 8.15
C LYS A 173 1.49 12.44 7.71
N VAL A 174 1.73 11.53 8.65
CA VAL A 174 1.74 10.07 8.36
C VAL A 174 0.37 9.62 7.87
N LEU A 175 -0.73 10.07 8.50
CA LEU A 175 -2.09 9.78 8.07
C LEU A 175 -2.36 10.32 6.66
N GLN A 176 -1.97 11.56 6.37
CA GLN A 176 -2.15 12.15 5.04
C GLN A 176 -1.44 11.33 3.96
N ALA A 177 -0.21 10.88 4.20
CA ALA A 177 0.49 10.01 3.26
C ALA A 177 -0.26 8.70 2.97
N GLY A 178 -0.91 8.11 3.97
CA GLY A 178 -1.79 6.96 3.79
C GLY A 178 -3.07 7.29 3.04
N ARG A 179 -3.71 8.43 3.36
CA ARG A 179 -4.96 8.90 2.77
C ARG A 179 -4.84 9.17 1.26
N TYR A 180 -3.70 9.72 0.81
CA TYR A 180 -3.44 10.00 -0.61
C TYR A 180 -2.94 8.79 -1.40
N THR A 181 -3.01 7.59 -0.83
CA THR A 181 -2.68 6.36 -1.56
C THR A 181 -3.75 6.03 -2.58
N ALA A 182 -3.32 5.65 -3.79
CA ALA A 182 -4.23 5.13 -4.80
C ALA A 182 -4.92 3.86 -4.31
N THR A 183 -6.22 3.76 -4.54
CA THR A 183 -7.03 2.59 -4.19
C THR A 183 -7.75 2.03 -5.42
N ALA A 184 -8.11 0.75 -5.38
CA ALA A 184 -8.86 0.12 -6.45
C ALA A 184 -10.16 0.90 -6.74
N LYS A 185 -10.37 1.32 -8.00
CA LYS A 185 -11.53 2.12 -8.44
C LYS A 185 -11.77 3.41 -7.62
N ASN A 186 -10.72 3.96 -7.00
CA ASN A 186 -10.80 5.10 -6.10
C ASN A 186 -11.80 4.89 -4.93
N ASN A 187 -11.89 3.68 -4.41
CA ASN A 187 -12.83 3.37 -3.32
C ASN A 187 -12.52 4.12 -2.04
N GLN A 188 -11.26 4.47 -1.78
CA GLN A 188 -10.79 5.20 -0.59
C GLN A 188 -11.29 4.55 0.72
N ASP A 189 -11.35 3.22 0.76
CA ASP A 189 -11.92 2.42 1.84
C ASP A 189 -10.94 2.11 2.97
N CYS A 190 -9.72 2.62 2.89
CA CYS A 190 -8.74 2.48 3.97
C CYS A 190 -9.20 3.20 5.24
N HIS A 191 -9.36 2.46 6.34
CA HIS A 191 -9.56 3.05 7.65
C HIS A 191 -8.28 2.98 8.47
N PHE A 192 -7.91 4.09 9.08
CA PHE A 192 -6.69 4.25 9.85
C PHE A 192 -7.01 4.43 11.32
N ILE A 193 -6.48 3.56 12.17
CA ILE A 193 -6.67 3.61 13.61
C ILE A 193 -5.30 3.80 14.28
N PHE A 194 -5.08 4.94 14.92
CA PHE A 194 -3.88 5.24 15.68
C PHE A 194 -4.16 5.12 17.16
N VAL A 195 -3.45 4.23 17.85
CA VAL A 195 -3.55 4.03 19.29
C VAL A 195 -2.27 4.52 19.93
N GLN A 196 -2.33 5.68 20.62
CA GLN A 196 -1.26 6.24 21.43
C GLN A 196 -1.72 6.48 22.87
N LYS A 197 -2.75 7.29 23.08
CA LYS A 197 -3.25 7.63 24.41
C LYS A 197 -3.76 6.41 25.18
N GLU A 198 -4.43 5.51 24.48
CA GLU A 198 -5.04 4.30 25.05
C GLU A 198 -4.18 3.05 24.80
N LEU A 199 -2.87 3.24 24.56
CA LEU A 199 -1.96 2.13 24.27
C LEU A 199 -1.89 1.11 25.43
N ALA A 200 -1.94 1.56 26.67
CA ALA A 200 -1.95 0.68 27.83
C ALA A 200 -3.20 -0.22 27.85
N ALA A 201 -4.37 0.36 27.52
CA ALA A 201 -5.62 -0.40 27.43
C ALA A 201 -5.59 -1.40 26.26
N LEU A 202 -5.04 -1.01 25.11
CA LEU A 202 -4.81 -1.93 23.98
C LEU A 202 -3.93 -3.11 24.40
N LYS A 203 -2.78 -2.83 25.02
CA LYS A 203 -1.86 -3.87 25.50
C LYS A 203 -2.55 -4.83 26.47
N GLN A 204 -3.28 -4.30 27.45
CA GLN A 204 -4.00 -5.10 28.43
C GLN A 204 -4.99 -6.06 27.74
N GLN A 205 -5.84 -5.56 26.84
CA GLN A 205 -6.83 -6.38 26.14
C GLN A 205 -6.19 -7.48 25.26
N VAL A 206 -5.05 -7.18 24.61
CA VAL A 206 -4.32 -8.18 23.83
C VAL A 206 -3.74 -9.26 24.73
N TRP A 207 -3.13 -8.88 25.86
CA TRP A 207 -2.53 -9.85 26.78
C TRP A 207 -3.59 -10.68 27.50
N ASP A 208 -4.70 -10.08 27.91
CA ASP A 208 -5.84 -10.80 28.51
C ASP A 208 -6.40 -11.85 27.56
N PHE A 209 -6.52 -11.52 26.26
CA PHE A 209 -6.97 -12.46 25.26
C PHE A 209 -6.01 -13.66 25.12
N ILE A 210 -4.70 -13.40 25.09
CA ILE A 210 -3.66 -14.45 25.02
C ILE A 210 -3.69 -15.33 26.29
N GLU A 211 -3.82 -14.73 27.47
CA GLU A 211 -3.86 -15.46 28.73
C GLU A 211 -5.13 -16.31 28.87
N ASN A 212 -6.27 -15.77 28.50
CA ASN A 212 -7.53 -16.52 28.51
C ASN A 212 -7.47 -17.71 27.54
N TYR A 213 -6.83 -17.53 26.38
CA TYR A 213 -6.59 -18.63 25.45
C TYR A 213 -5.69 -19.71 26.08
N ALA A 214 -4.58 -19.31 26.69
CA ALA A 214 -3.66 -20.23 27.37
C ALA A 214 -4.38 -21.06 28.45
N ASN A 215 -5.19 -20.41 29.28
CA ASN A 215 -5.91 -21.06 30.37
C ASN A 215 -7.01 -22.03 29.89
N SER A 216 -7.59 -21.78 28.72
CA SER A 216 -8.68 -22.62 28.18
C SER A 216 -8.20 -23.80 27.34
N HIS A 217 -6.96 -23.80 26.84
CA HIS A 217 -6.45 -24.83 25.92
C HIS A 217 -5.32 -25.68 26.49
N ASN A 218 -4.74 -25.30 27.65
CA ASN A 218 -3.63 -26.04 28.30
C ASN A 218 -2.55 -26.44 27.29
N ASP A 219 -2.25 -27.76 27.18
CA ASP A 219 -1.24 -28.32 26.27
C ASP A 219 -1.73 -28.49 24.82
N ASN A 220 -2.99 -28.18 24.51
CA ASN A 220 -3.61 -28.32 23.19
C ASN A 220 -3.70 -27.01 22.41
N ALA A 221 -2.73 -26.12 22.58
CA ALA A 221 -2.71 -24.87 21.85
C ALA A 221 -2.49 -25.08 20.34
N SER A 222 -3.23 -24.36 19.50
CA SER A 222 -3.03 -24.39 18.06
C SER A 222 -1.65 -23.84 17.67
N ALA A 223 -1.08 -24.34 16.58
CA ALA A 223 0.23 -23.90 16.07
C ALA A 223 0.30 -22.36 15.89
N ASP A 224 -0.80 -21.75 15.49
CA ASP A 224 -0.90 -20.30 15.29
C ASP A 224 -0.79 -19.49 16.60
N MET A 225 -1.14 -20.07 17.73
CA MET A 225 -1.09 -19.41 19.04
C MET A 225 0.24 -19.62 19.78
N LEU A 226 1.04 -20.63 19.44
CA LEU A 226 2.31 -20.92 20.10
C LEU A 226 3.27 -19.72 20.20
N PRO A 227 3.45 -18.87 19.16
CA PRO A 227 4.29 -17.68 19.28
C PRO A 227 3.82 -16.73 20.37
N TYR A 228 2.50 -16.51 20.50
CA TYR A 228 1.92 -15.60 21.47
C TYR A 228 2.06 -16.10 22.90
N LEU A 229 1.93 -17.41 23.11
CA LEU A 229 2.17 -18.05 24.40
C LEU A 229 3.62 -17.86 24.83
N SER A 230 4.56 -18.03 23.90
CA SER A 230 5.98 -17.76 24.13
C SER A 230 6.23 -16.29 24.49
N PHE A 231 5.62 -15.34 23.78
CA PHE A 231 5.74 -13.91 24.08
C PHE A 231 5.17 -13.57 25.46
N ASN A 232 4.07 -14.19 25.85
CA ASN A 232 3.47 -14.02 27.17
C ASN A 232 4.35 -14.59 28.29
N GLN A 233 4.97 -15.77 28.09
CA GLN A 233 5.93 -16.33 29.03
C GLN A 233 7.15 -15.42 29.24
N ARG A 234 7.71 -14.88 28.16
CA ARG A 234 8.83 -13.93 28.20
C ARG A 234 8.46 -12.67 29.00
N ARG A 235 7.30 -12.06 28.70
CA ARG A 235 6.79 -10.91 29.43
C ARG A 235 6.59 -11.18 30.92
N LYS A 236 6.14 -12.37 31.27
CA LYS A 236 5.98 -12.77 32.70
C LYS A 236 7.31 -12.99 33.41
N ALA A 237 8.32 -13.46 32.69
CA ALA A 237 9.66 -13.63 33.22
C ALA A 237 10.41 -12.30 33.36
N ASP A 238 10.24 -11.39 32.41
CA ASP A 238 10.81 -10.04 32.44
C ASP A 238 9.77 -9.02 31.94
N CYS A 239 9.24 -8.19 32.83
CA CYS A 239 8.23 -7.18 32.50
C CYS A 239 8.74 -6.10 31.50
N LYS A 240 10.05 -6.00 31.28
CA LYS A 240 10.65 -5.12 30.28
C LYS A 240 10.67 -5.74 28.86
N ASP A 241 10.49 -7.06 28.74
CA ASP A 241 10.44 -7.75 27.46
C ASP A 241 9.07 -7.58 26.80
N ASP A 242 8.91 -6.51 26.06
CA ASP A 242 7.70 -6.20 25.29
C ASP A 242 7.88 -6.62 23.83
N TYR A 243 8.12 -7.91 23.60
CA TYR A 243 8.41 -8.44 22.26
C TYR A 243 7.30 -8.14 21.23
N LEU A 244 6.04 -8.21 21.63
CA LEU A 244 4.90 -8.00 20.72
C LEU A 244 4.74 -6.53 20.32
N PHE A 245 4.89 -5.59 21.26
CA PHE A 245 4.73 -4.15 20.99
C PHE A 245 6.06 -3.40 20.86
N ARG A 246 7.20 -4.02 21.22
CA ARG A 246 8.54 -3.43 21.11
C ARG A 246 8.69 -2.08 21.85
N ASN A 247 7.91 -1.86 22.86
CA ASN A 247 7.83 -0.57 23.57
C ASN A 247 7.55 0.63 22.65
N ALA A 248 6.97 0.38 21.46
CA ALA A 248 6.58 1.45 20.57
C ALA A 248 5.47 2.31 21.18
N PRO A 249 5.55 3.65 21.07
CA PRO A 249 4.56 4.56 21.65
C PRO A 249 3.25 4.60 20.87
N VAL A 250 3.22 4.11 19.62
CA VAL A 250 2.03 4.14 18.76
C VAL A 250 1.88 2.81 18.02
N VAL A 251 0.64 2.32 18.01
CA VAL A 251 0.19 1.27 17.09
C VAL A 251 -0.74 1.90 16.06
N ALA A 252 -0.48 1.68 14.79
CA ALA A 252 -1.35 2.07 13.69
C ALA A 252 -1.90 0.82 13.01
N TYR A 253 -3.23 0.69 12.95
CA TYR A 253 -3.91 -0.35 12.19
C TYR A 253 -4.52 0.23 10.93
N ILE A 254 -4.54 -0.56 9.87
CA ILE A 254 -5.16 -0.21 8.59
C ILE A 254 -6.09 -1.35 8.18
N THR A 255 -7.35 -1.03 7.98
CA THR A 255 -8.33 -1.94 7.38
C THR A 255 -8.65 -1.47 5.97
N SER A 256 -8.97 -2.39 5.07
CA SER A 256 -9.45 -2.16 3.72
C SER A 256 -10.08 -3.46 3.21
N ASP A 257 -10.98 -3.37 2.28
CA ASP A 257 -11.50 -4.55 1.57
C ASP A 257 -10.40 -5.18 0.70
N TRP A 258 -9.46 -4.36 0.18
CA TRP A 258 -8.36 -4.80 -0.65
C TRP A 258 -7.02 -4.78 0.12
N PRO A 259 -6.37 -5.96 0.31
CA PRO A 259 -5.09 -6.02 0.99
C PRO A 259 -3.98 -5.18 0.34
N LEU A 260 -4.02 -5.03 -0.99
CA LEU A 260 -3.06 -4.22 -1.73
C LEU A 260 -3.17 -2.74 -1.36
N ASP A 261 -4.38 -2.19 -1.28
CA ASP A 261 -4.62 -0.79 -0.95
C ASP A 261 -4.07 -0.46 0.45
N ALA A 262 -4.36 -1.33 1.44
CA ALA A 262 -3.80 -1.18 2.78
C ALA A 262 -2.27 -1.31 2.82
N GLY A 263 -1.69 -2.19 1.98
CA GLY A 263 -0.24 -2.36 1.85
C GLY A 263 0.44 -1.12 1.27
N LEU A 264 -0.14 -0.54 0.21
CA LEU A 264 0.34 0.70 -0.42
C LEU A 264 0.22 1.89 0.54
N ALA A 265 -0.91 2.00 1.26
CA ALA A 265 -1.10 3.03 2.27
C ALA A 265 -0.06 2.92 3.39
N ALA A 266 0.17 1.72 3.92
CA ALA A 266 1.18 1.47 4.94
C ALA A 266 2.60 1.81 4.44
N GLN A 267 2.92 1.55 3.17
CA GLN A 267 4.22 1.89 2.59
C GLN A 267 4.41 3.41 2.48
N ASN A 268 3.40 4.16 2.04
CA ASN A 268 3.45 5.63 2.02
C ASN A 268 3.61 6.20 3.42
N MET A 269 2.87 5.66 4.40
CA MET A 269 2.98 6.03 5.82
C MET A 269 4.38 5.75 6.37
N GLU A 270 5.01 4.63 6.01
CA GLU A 270 6.37 4.30 6.42
C GLU A 270 7.38 5.32 5.86
N LEU A 271 7.30 5.66 4.58
CA LEU A 271 8.19 6.65 3.95
C LEU A 271 8.02 8.03 4.59
N MET A 272 6.79 8.44 4.87
CA MET A 272 6.52 9.70 5.56
C MET A 272 7.06 9.66 7.00
N ALA A 273 6.92 8.56 7.71
CA ALA A 273 7.49 8.38 9.04
C ALA A 273 9.01 8.56 9.01
N VAL A 274 9.70 7.95 8.03
CA VAL A 274 11.16 8.12 7.86
C VAL A 274 11.52 9.58 7.60
N ALA A 275 10.79 10.29 6.72
CA ALA A 275 11.02 11.70 6.45
C ALA A 275 10.83 12.60 7.69
N LEU A 276 10.00 12.17 8.64
CA LEU A 276 9.76 12.86 9.91
C LEU A 276 10.72 12.44 11.04
N GLY A 277 11.72 11.59 10.74
CA GLY A 277 12.67 11.06 11.74
C GLY A 277 12.05 9.99 12.65
N LEU A 278 10.93 9.41 12.26
CA LEU A 278 10.29 8.29 12.94
C LEU A 278 10.76 6.96 12.35
N GLY A 279 10.60 5.90 13.14
CA GLY A 279 10.79 4.53 12.69
C GLY A 279 9.47 3.78 12.65
N ALA A 280 9.41 2.79 11.75
CA ALA A 280 8.25 1.92 11.61
C ALA A 280 8.64 0.44 11.67
N LEU A 281 7.70 -0.40 12.12
CA LEU A 281 7.78 -1.85 12.05
C LEU A 281 6.41 -2.39 11.62
N TYR A 282 6.38 -3.12 10.52
CA TYR A 282 5.20 -3.93 10.18
C TYR A 282 5.06 -5.09 11.16
N ASN A 283 3.93 -5.15 11.86
CA ASN A 283 3.70 -6.13 12.91
C ASN A 283 2.56 -7.10 12.57
N GLY A 284 2.90 -8.16 11.85
CA GLY A 284 1.96 -9.20 11.46
C GLY A 284 1.40 -10.00 12.64
N TYR A 285 2.18 -10.17 13.72
CA TYR A 285 1.69 -10.83 14.93
C TYR A 285 0.56 -10.03 15.56
N LEU A 286 0.76 -8.73 15.77
CA LEU A 286 -0.26 -7.88 16.38
C LEU A 286 -1.51 -7.77 15.50
N ALA A 287 -1.36 -7.67 14.18
CA ALA A 287 -2.48 -7.70 13.25
C ALA A 287 -3.30 -8.99 13.38
N ARG A 288 -2.63 -10.15 13.43
CA ARG A 288 -3.29 -11.46 13.50
C ARG A 288 -4.05 -11.65 14.82
N ILE A 289 -3.40 -11.37 15.96
CA ILE A 289 -4.04 -11.55 17.26
C ILE A 289 -5.21 -10.57 17.45
N THR A 290 -5.11 -9.34 16.94
CA THR A 290 -6.20 -8.37 16.98
C THR A 290 -7.37 -8.83 16.10
N ASN A 291 -7.10 -9.39 14.90
CA ASN A 291 -8.14 -9.94 14.05
C ASN A 291 -8.86 -11.16 14.66
N ALA A 292 -8.20 -11.93 15.51
CA ALA A 292 -8.80 -13.05 16.23
C ALA A 292 -9.67 -12.63 17.42
N ASN A 293 -9.62 -11.36 17.83
CA ASN A 293 -10.31 -10.84 19.01
C ASN A 293 -11.42 -9.86 18.61
N GLU A 294 -12.65 -10.37 18.48
CA GLU A 294 -13.81 -9.56 18.07
C GLU A 294 -14.12 -8.44 19.07
N LYS A 295 -13.94 -8.68 20.38
CA LYS A 295 -14.13 -7.64 21.41
C LYS A 295 -13.16 -6.48 21.24
N LEU A 296 -11.91 -6.80 20.92
CA LEU A 296 -10.88 -5.79 20.65
C LEU A 296 -11.17 -5.02 19.37
N LYS A 297 -11.64 -5.69 18.30
CA LYS A 297 -12.06 -5.02 17.07
C LYS A 297 -13.25 -4.08 17.30
N ASP A 298 -14.19 -4.48 18.15
CA ASP A 298 -15.31 -3.64 18.54
C ASP A 298 -14.85 -2.40 19.31
N TRP A 299 -13.93 -2.57 20.27
CA TRP A 299 -13.31 -1.47 21.01
C TRP A 299 -12.52 -0.50 20.10
N LEU A 300 -11.85 -1.01 19.08
CA LEU A 300 -11.14 -0.21 18.05
C LEU A 300 -12.09 0.49 17.07
N GLY A 301 -13.40 0.24 17.13
CA GLY A 301 -14.39 0.78 16.20
C GLY A 301 -14.35 0.15 14.78
N ILE A 302 -13.78 -1.05 14.65
CA ILE A 302 -13.61 -1.76 13.38
C ILE A 302 -14.33 -3.13 13.35
N LYS A 303 -15.43 -3.24 14.09
CA LYS A 303 -16.26 -4.46 14.10
C LYS A 303 -16.61 -4.91 12.68
N GLY A 304 -16.45 -6.19 12.41
CA GLY A 304 -16.71 -6.76 11.09
C GLY A 304 -15.67 -6.46 10.01
N LYS A 305 -14.67 -5.60 10.30
CA LYS A 305 -13.55 -5.32 9.38
C LYS A 305 -12.35 -6.20 9.68
N THR A 306 -11.47 -6.35 8.70
CA THR A 306 -10.22 -7.09 8.84
C THR A 306 -9.03 -6.13 8.75
N ILE A 307 -8.14 -6.15 9.74
CA ILE A 307 -6.87 -5.45 9.71
C ILE A 307 -6.00 -6.11 8.64
N LYS A 308 -5.58 -5.36 7.65
CA LYS A 308 -4.71 -5.79 6.56
C LYS A 308 -3.25 -5.40 6.80
N ALA A 309 -3.01 -4.28 7.49
CA ALA A 309 -1.68 -3.88 7.92
C ALA A 309 -1.72 -3.37 9.37
N CYS A 310 -0.66 -3.64 10.10
CA CYS A 310 -0.40 -3.10 11.43
C CYS A 310 1.04 -2.59 11.49
N MET A 311 1.22 -1.37 11.99
CA MET A 311 2.52 -0.73 12.13
C MET A 311 2.74 -0.30 13.57
N LEU A 312 3.94 -0.52 14.06
CA LEU A 312 4.45 0.14 15.27
C LEU A 312 5.23 1.37 14.82
N LEU A 313 4.98 2.51 15.45
CA LEU A 313 5.61 3.79 15.14
C LEU A 313 6.23 4.40 16.40
N GLY A 314 7.37 5.06 16.25
CA GLY A 314 8.06 5.74 17.34
C GLY A 314 9.39 6.34 16.93
N TYR A 315 10.05 7.06 17.81
CA TYR A 315 11.40 7.53 17.59
C TYR A 315 12.40 6.36 17.75
N PRO A 316 13.24 6.08 16.73
CA PRO A 316 14.24 5.02 16.84
C PRO A 316 15.21 5.28 18.00
N ASN A 317 15.49 4.24 18.79
CA ASN A 317 16.58 4.24 19.78
C ASN A 317 17.85 3.60 19.21
N VAL A 318 17.91 3.39 17.91
CA VAL A 318 19.01 2.79 17.16
C VAL A 318 19.36 3.65 15.98
N SER A 319 20.65 3.76 15.67
CA SER A 319 21.20 4.41 14.48
C SER A 319 21.82 3.37 13.56
N TYR A 320 21.67 3.53 12.25
CA TYR A 320 22.27 2.66 11.26
C TYR A 320 23.28 3.44 10.42
N GLU A 321 24.53 3.00 10.45
CA GLU A 321 25.65 3.67 9.76
C GLU A 321 25.63 3.42 8.24
N ARG A 322 24.93 2.38 7.77
CA ARG A 322 24.89 2.00 6.36
C ARG A 322 23.65 1.19 6.00
N THR A 323 23.40 1.07 4.71
CA THR A 323 22.35 0.23 4.16
C THR A 323 22.66 -1.25 4.37
N VAL A 324 21.67 -2.12 4.22
CA VAL A 324 21.91 -3.57 4.19
C VAL A 324 22.04 -4.06 2.74
N PRO A 325 22.81 -5.12 2.49
CA PRO A 325 22.85 -5.76 1.18
C PRO A 325 21.49 -6.39 0.84
N ARG A 326 21.23 -6.51 -0.45
CA ARG A 326 20.11 -7.26 -1.01
C ARG A 326 20.64 -8.26 -2.01
N LYS A 327 19.89 -9.33 -2.22
CA LYS A 327 20.11 -10.21 -3.37
C LYS A 327 19.92 -9.42 -4.66
N GLU A 328 20.54 -9.86 -5.72
CA GLU A 328 20.26 -9.34 -7.05
C GLU A 328 18.77 -9.48 -7.39
N ALA A 329 18.27 -8.53 -8.17
CA ALA A 329 16.90 -8.57 -8.61
C ALA A 329 16.72 -9.72 -9.63
N ASN A 330 15.71 -10.54 -9.44
CA ASN A 330 15.27 -11.48 -10.46
C ASN A 330 14.40 -10.71 -11.46
N VAL A 331 14.96 -10.37 -12.62
CA VAL A 331 14.32 -9.51 -13.62
C VAL A 331 14.47 -10.11 -15.02
N ILE A 332 13.44 -9.99 -15.82
CA ILE A 332 13.44 -10.34 -17.25
C ILE A 332 13.16 -9.05 -18.03
N TRP A 333 14.09 -8.66 -18.88
CA TRP A 333 13.90 -7.56 -19.84
C TRP A 333 13.49 -8.15 -21.19
N LYS A 334 12.37 -7.70 -21.78
CA LYS A 334 11.87 -8.13 -23.09
C LYS A 334 11.88 -6.97 -24.05
#